data_0bdae8004bc4f211173771eb403d8a6c
#
_entry.id   0bdae8004bc4f211173771eb403d8a6c
#
_cell.length_a   1.000
_cell.length_b   1.000
_cell.length_c   1.000
_cell.angle_alpha   90.00
_cell.angle_beta   90.00
_cell.angle_gamma   90.00
#
_symmetry.space_group_name_H-M   'P 1'
#
loop_
_entity.id
_entity.type
_entity.pdbx_description
1 polymer ?
#
loop_
_entity_poly.entity_id
_entity_poly.type
_entity_poly.pdbx_seq_one_letter_code
_entity_poly.pdbx_strand_id
1 'polypeptide(L)'
;MERFRKQKDLHLIFIDLEKAYDKIPRNIMWWFLDKHKVPSKYVTLIKDMYNNVVTSVRTNDGNTDYFPIKIGLHQGSALSPYLFALVMDEVTRNIQGDISWCMLFVDDVVLVDESQAGVNMKLELWRQTFESKGFRLSRSKTEYIRCDFDGVVQEEGDVRLEG
;
A
#
# COMPACT_ATOMS: atom_id res chain seq x y z
N MET A 1 32.54 -9.87 0.64
CA MET A 1 32.57 -8.58 -0.08
C MET A 1 32.70 -8.70 -1.62
N GLU A 2 32.94 -9.87 -2.20
CA GLU A 2 33.11 -10.02 -3.68
C GLU A 2 31.81 -10.30 -4.47
N ARG A 3 30.67 -10.53 -3.83
CA ARG A 3 29.39 -10.81 -4.52
C ARG A 3 28.70 -9.59 -5.15
N PHE A 4 29.15 -8.38 -4.86
CA PHE A 4 28.55 -7.13 -5.39
C PHE A 4 29.24 -6.57 -6.63
N ARG A 5 30.17 -7.26 -7.26
CA ARG A 5 30.98 -6.74 -8.38
C ARG A 5 30.47 -7.09 -9.78
N LYS A 6 29.39 -7.82 -9.93
CA LYS A 6 28.61 -7.81 -11.18
C LYS A 6 27.33 -7.04 -10.88
N GLN A 7 27.41 -5.73 -10.96
CA GLN A 7 26.27 -4.86 -10.87
C GLN A 7 25.41 -5.14 -12.11
N LYS A 8 24.32 -5.85 -11.89
CA LYS A 8 23.27 -5.98 -12.89
C LYS A 8 22.39 -4.76 -12.80
N ASP A 9 21.84 -4.35 -13.93
CA ASP A 9 20.82 -3.32 -13.95
C ASP A 9 19.69 -3.67 -12.98
N LEU A 10 19.17 -2.67 -12.29
CA LEU A 10 18.01 -2.83 -11.43
C LEU A 10 16.85 -2.02 -11.98
N HIS A 11 15.70 -2.66 -12.00
CA HIS A 11 14.43 -2.06 -12.38
C HIS A 11 13.58 -1.90 -11.12
N LEU A 12 13.19 -0.67 -10.82
CA LEU A 12 12.38 -0.32 -9.66
C LEU A 12 11.04 0.25 -10.08
N ILE A 13 9.99 -0.13 -9.40
CA ILE A 13 8.67 0.50 -9.52
C ILE A 13 8.24 0.98 -8.15
N PHE A 14 7.93 2.28 -8.07
CA PHE A 14 7.36 2.93 -6.90
C PHE A 14 5.85 2.97 -7.07
N ILE A 15 5.13 2.28 -6.22
CA ILE A 15 3.67 2.22 -6.25
C ILE A 15 3.12 3.11 -5.15
N ASP A 16 2.25 4.06 -5.51
CA ASP A 16 1.43 4.85 -4.58
C ASP A 16 0.00 4.31 -4.58
N LEU A 17 -0.58 4.15 -3.39
CA LEU A 17 -1.96 3.71 -3.25
C LEU A 17 -2.90 4.90 -3.09
N GLU A 18 -3.97 4.94 -3.90
CA GLU A 18 -4.96 6.02 -3.82
C GLU A 18 -5.70 6.04 -2.48
N LYS A 19 -5.44 7.06 -1.65
CA LYS A 19 -6.14 7.28 -0.38
C LYS A 19 -6.17 6.01 0.49
N ALA A 20 -5.03 5.34 0.63
CA ALA A 20 -4.94 4.04 1.25
C ALA A 20 -5.56 4.00 2.66
N TYR A 21 -5.31 5.02 3.49
CA TYR A 21 -5.90 5.14 4.83
C TYR A 21 -7.43 5.25 4.81
N ASP A 22 -7.98 5.96 3.83
CA ASP A 22 -9.43 6.21 3.72
C ASP A 22 -10.17 5.01 3.12
N LYS A 23 -9.47 4.10 2.44
CA LYS A 23 -10.07 2.98 1.71
C LYS A 23 -9.97 1.64 2.43
N ILE A 24 -9.34 1.55 3.61
CA ILE A 24 -9.26 0.29 4.36
C ILE A 24 -10.67 -0.20 4.74
N PRO A 25 -11.08 -1.39 4.26
CA PRO A 25 -12.32 -2.00 4.71
C PRO A 25 -12.19 -2.44 6.18
N ARG A 26 -13.04 -1.91 7.06
CA ARG A 26 -12.97 -2.21 8.50
C ARG A 26 -13.17 -3.67 8.84
N ASN A 27 -13.92 -4.41 8.03
CA ASN A 27 -14.09 -5.85 8.21
C ASN A 27 -12.77 -6.62 8.05
N ILE A 28 -11.89 -6.20 7.14
CA ILE A 28 -10.55 -6.79 6.98
C ILE A 28 -9.71 -6.52 8.23
N MET A 29 -9.77 -5.30 8.76
CA MET A 29 -9.08 -4.93 9.99
C MET A 29 -9.56 -5.77 11.19
N TRP A 30 -10.88 -5.96 11.35
CA TRP A 30 -11.43 -6.79 12.44
C TRP A 30 -11.00 -8.25 12.31
N TRP A 31 -11.11 -8.81 11.11
CA TRP A 31 -10.66 -10.18 10.82
C TRP A 31 -9.17 -10.36 11.13
N PHE A 32 -8.36 -9.36 10.79
CA PHE A 32 -6.93 -9.36 11.06
C PHE A 32 -6.61 -9.40 12.57
N LEU A 33 -7.23 -8.52 13.35
CA LEU A 33 -7.04 -8.48 14.80
C LEU A 33 -7.43 -9.81 15.47
N ASP A 34 -8.49 -10.46 14.98
CA ASP A 34 -8.92 -11.76 15.44
C ASP A 34 -7.92 -12.86 15.07
N LYS A 35 -7.47 -12.89 13.81
CA LYS A 35 -6.46 -13.82 13.31
C LYS A 35 -5.15 -13.78 14.09
N HIS A 36 -4.71 -12.60 14.48
CA HIS A 36 -3.51 -12.39 15.30
C HIS A 36 -3.75 -12.56 16.80
N LYS A 37 -4.92 -13.07 17.18
CA LYS A 37 -5.29 -13.37 18.58
C LYS A 37 -5.09 -12.15 19.51
N VAL A 38 -5.37 -10.95 19.00
CA VAL A 38 -5.40 -9.76 19.82
C VAL A 38 -6.46 -9.96 20.91
N PRO A 39 -6.13 -9.72 22.20
CA PRO A 39 -7.10 -9.94 23.26
C PRO A 39 -8.40 -9.18 23.02
N SER A 40 -9.54 -9.85 23.22
CA SER A 40 -10.87 -9.34 22.88
C SER A 40 -11.18 -7.96 23.47
N LYS A 41 -10.67 -7.68 24.66
CA LYS A 41 -10.82 -6.36 25.32
C LYS A 41 -10.25 -5.22 24.47
N TYR A 42 -9.13 -5.43 23.77
CA TYR A 42 -8.53 -4.41 22.89
C TYR A 42 -9.28 -4.33 21.57
N VAL A 43 -9.71 -5.47 21.02
CA VAL A 43 -10.54 -5.49 19.81
C VAL A 43 -11.84 -4.72 20.03
N THR A 44 -12.51 -4.94 21.19
CA THR A 44 -13.72 -4.21 21.55
C THR A 44 -13.43 -2.71 21.66
N LEU A 45 -12.38 -2.33 22.38
CA LEU A 45 -12.01 -0.92 22.52
C LEU A 45 -11.75 -0.25 21.16
N ILE A 46 -11.03 -0.92 20.27
CA ILE A 46 -10.77 -0.39 18.92
C ILE A 46 -12.09 -0.28 18.15
N LYS A 47 -12.96 -1.29 18.19
CA LYS A 47 -14.27 -1.24 17.55
C LYS A 47 -15.10 -0.05 18.05
N ASP A 48 -15.11 0.20 19.35
CA ASP A 48 -15.85 1.31 19.95
C ASP A 48 -15.32 2.67 19.46
N MET A 49 -14.00 2.82 19.24
CA MET A 49 -13.42 4.02 18.61
C MET A 49 -13.93 4.28 17.19
N TYR A 50 -14.35 3.23 16.49
CA TYR A 50 -14.83 3.30 15.10
C TYR A 50 -16.35 3.21 14.96
N ASN A 51 -17.06 2.98 16.05
CA ASN A 51 -18.52 2.92 16.06
C ASN A 51 -19.14 4.32 16.01
N ASN A 52 -20.20 4.46 15.21
CA ASN A 52 -20.99 5.69 15.11
C ASN A 52 -20.19 6.95 14.78
N VAL A 53 -19.03 6.78 14.10
CA VAL A 53 -18.22 7.92 13.67
C VAL A 53 -18.94 8.66 12.56
N VAL A 54 -19.15 9.95 12.78
CA VAL A 54 -19.75 10.86 11.82
C VAL A 54 -18.80 12.01 11.53
N THR A 55 -18.92 12.61 10.36
CA THR A 55 -18.17 13.80 9.96
C THR A 55 -19.07 14.78 9.23
N SER A 56 -18.61 16.01 9.09
CA SER A 56 -19.20 17.02 8.22
C SER A 56 -18.09 17.71 7.43
N VAL A 57 -18.41 18.23 6.27
CA VAL A 57 -17.47 18.99 5.43
C VAL A 57 -17.75 20.48 5.57
N ARG A 58 -16.70 21.24 5.81
CA ARG A 58 -16.77 22.69 5.82
C ARG A 58 -16.67 23.21 4.39
N THR A 59 -17.67 23.95 3.95
CA THR A 59 -17.73 24.61 2.65
C THR A 59 -17.76 26.13 2.82
N ASN A 60 -17.65 26.87 1.70
CA ASN A 60 -17.78 28.34 1.72
C ASN A 60 -19.17 28.80 2.19
N ASP A 61 -20.21 27.97 1.99
CA ASP A 61 -21.60 28.26 2.33
C ASP A 61 -22.02 27.71 3.71
N GLY A 62 -21.09 27.13 4.46
CA GLY A 62 -21.35 26.54 5.79
C GLY A 62 -20.90 25.08 5.89
N ASN A 63 -21.33 24.40 6.94
CA ASN A 63 -21.06 22.99 7.14
C ASN A 63 -22.17 22.14 6.51
N THR A 64 -21.81 21.00 5.94
CA THR A 64 -22.78 19.97 5.53
C THR A 64 -23.43 19.33 6.76
N ASP A 65 -24.54 18.64 6.54
CA ASP A 65 -25.08 17.72 7.55
C ASP A 65 -24.06 16.63 7.89
N TYR A 66 -24.19 16.09 9.12
CA TYR A 66 -23.35 14.99 9.55
C TYR A 66 -23.67 13.70 8.77
N PHE A 67 -22.65 13.04 8.28
CA PHE A 67 -22.79 11.74 7.62
C PHE A 67 -21.85 10.69 8.24
N PRO A 68 -22.24 9.39 8.25
CA PRO A 68 -21.44 8.34 8.87
C PRO A 68 -20.24 7.94 8.02
N ILE A 69 -19.10 7.72 8.68
CA ILE A 69 -17.92 7.13 8.08
C ILE A 69 -17.90 5.63 8.39
N LYS A 70 -18.02 4.80 7.34
CA LYS A 70 -18.10 3.34 7.44
C LYS A 70 -16.81 2.61 7.01
N ILE A 71 -15.84 3.33 6.46
CA ILE A 71 -14.61 2.80 5.87
C ILE A 71 -13.42 3.66 6.30
N GLY A 72 -12.22 3.13 6.20
CA GLY A 72 -10.97 3.85 6.45
C GLY A 72 -10.59 3.96 7.93
N LEU A 73 -9.39 4.45 8.14
CA LEU A 73 -8.79 4.70 9.44
C LEU A 73 -8.92 6.17 9.84
N HIS A 74 -8.89 6.43 11.15
CA HIS A 74 -8.90 7.79 11.67
C HIS A 74 -7.54 8.46 11.42
N GLN A 75 -7.51 9.45 10.55
CA GLN A 75 -6.31 10.26 10.33
C GLN A 75 -5.95 11.03 11.60
N GLY A 76 -4.66 11.05 11.96
CA GLY A 76 -4.18 11.70 13.18
C GLY A 76 -4.28 10.86 14.47
N SER A 77 -4.90 9.68 14.42
CA SER A 77 -4.86 8.73 15.55
C SER A 77 -3.48 8.05 15.65
N ALA A 78 -2.90 7.98 16.84
CA ALA A 78 -1.64 7.27 17.07
C ALA A 78 -1.71 5.76 16.75
N LEU A 79 -2.92 5.18 16.76
CA LEU A 79 -3.15 3.76 16.47
C LEU A 79 -3.26 3.49 14.97
N SER A 80 -3.69 4.45 14.18
CA SER A 80 -3.96 4.24 12.74
C SER A 80 -2.75 3.80 11.91
N PRO A 81 -1.53 4.34 12.10
CA PRO A 81 -0.34 3.84 11.38
C PRO A 81 -0.06 2.37 11.68
N TYR A 82 -0.22 1.95 12.93
CA TYR A 82 -0.04 0.57 13.32
C TYR A 82 -1.10 -0.36 12.71
N LEU A 83 -2.37 0.01 12.76
CA LEU A 83 -3.45 -0.75 12.13
C LEU A 83 -3.28 -0.84 10.62
N PHE A 84 -2.82 0.25 9.99
CA PHE A 84 -2.50 0.28 8.57
C PHE A 84 -1.39 -0.73 8.23
N ALA A 85 -0.25 -0.66 8.93
CA ALA A 85 0.88 -1.56 8.72
C ALA A 85 0.48 -3.04 8.86
N LEU A 86 -0.34 -3.36 9.86
CA LEU A 86 -0.86 -4.69 10.07
C LEU A 86 -1.73 -5.18 8.90
N VAL A 87 -2.61 -4.32 8.38
CA VAL A 87 -3.46 -4.66 7.21
C VAL A 87 -2.61 -4.87 5.98
N MET A 88 -1.63 -3.99 5.74
CA MET A 88 -0.73 -4.09 4.59
C MET A 88 0.11 -5.35 4.64
N ASP A 89 0.68 -5.70 5.79
CA ASP A 89 1.43 -6.95 5.98
C ASP A 89 0.59 -8.18 5.63
N GLU A 90 -0.66 -8.23 6.08
CA GLU A 90 -1.53 -9.37 5.79
C GLU A 90 -2.00 -9.42 4.33
N VAL A 91 -2.32 -8.27 3.74
CA VAL A 91 -2.74 -8.19 2.33
C VAL A 91 -1.62 -8.65 1.40
N THR A 92 -0.39 -8.32 1.72
CA THR A 92 0.77 -8.58 0.86
C THR A 92 1.56 -9.84 1.24
N ARG A 93 1.25 -10.47 2.37
CA ARG A 93 2.00 -11.62 2.93
C ARG A 93 2.36 -12.70 1.92
N ASN A 94 1.44 -13.05 1.02
CA ASN A 94 1.65 -14.14 0.06
C ASN A 94 2.43 -13.70 -1.19
N ILE A 95 2.68 -12.40 -1.37
CA ILE A 95 3.30 -11.84 -2.57
C ILE A 95 4.59 -11.07 -2.30
N GLN A 96 4.96 -10.90 -1.03
CA GLN A 96 6.16 -10.14 -0.65
C GLN A 96 7.46 -10.78 -1.19
N GLY A 97 7.50 -12.10 -1.37
CA GLY A 97 8.70 -12.80 -1.79
C GLY A 97 9.85 -12.63 -0.79
N ASP A 98 11.08 -12.70 -1.28
CA ASP A 98 12.25 -12.36 -0.48
C ASP A 98 12.33 -10.85 -0.23
N ILE A 99 12.64 -10.46 0.99
CA ILE A 99 12.67 -9.06 1.47
C ILE A 99 13.57 -8.15 0.61
N SER A 100 14.57 -8.72 -0.06
CA SER A 100 15.49 -7.97 -0.94
C SER A 100 14.84 -7.38 -2.21
N TRP A 101 13.64 -7.81 -2.56
CA TRP A 101 12.99 -7.49 -3.83
C TRP A 101 11.69 -6.69 -3.67
N CYS A 102 11.36 -6.30 -2.45
CA CYS A 102 10.18 -5.51 -2.14
C CYS A 102 10.41 -4.74 -0.84
N MET A 103 10.09 -3.46 -0.84
CA MET A 103 10.10 -2.60 0.34
C MET A 103 8.73 -2.00 0.52
N LEU A 104 8.21 -2.08 1.75
CA LEU A 104 6.95 -1.47 2.17
C LEU A 104 7.25 -0.36 3.16
N PHE A 105 6.83 0.84 2.85
CA PHE A 105 6.94 1.98 3.74
C PHE A 105 5.60 2.69 3.81
N VAL A 106 4.82 2.35 4.83
CA VAL A 106 3.47 2.86 5.05
C VAL A 106 2.56 2.51 3.85
N ASP A 107 2.25 3.48 2.99
CA ASP A 107 1.44 3.36 1.77
C ASP A 107 2.26 3.27 0.48
N ASP A 108 3.56 3.46 0.57
CA ASP A 108 4.49 3.33 -0.55
C ASP A 108 5.04 1.90 -0.65
N VAL A 109 5.01 1.36 -1.85
CA VAL A 109 5.58 0.04 -2.16
C VAL A 109 6.65 0.21 -3.23
N VAL A 110 7.83 -0.35 -3.00
CA VAL A 110 8.89 -0.41 -4.00
C VAL A 110 9.12 -1.84 -4.41
N LEU A 111 8.91 -2.14 -5.68
CA LEU A 111 9.23 -3.43 -6.28
C LEU A 111 10.57 -3.33 -7.00
N VAL A 112 11.40 -4.35 -6.87
CA VAL A 112 12.73 -4.41 -7.48
C VAL A 112 12.88 -5.71 -8.25
N ASP A 113 13.52 -5.66 -9.42
CA ASP A 113 13.91 -6.84 -10.21
C ASP A 113 15.15 -6.53 -11.06
N GLU A 114 15.86 -7.57 -11.48
CA GLU A 114 17.00 -7.45 -12.40
C GLU A 114 16.57 -7.31 -13.87
N SER A 115 15.27 -7.35 -14.16
CA SER A 115 14.71 -7.23 -15.50
C SER A 115 13.41 -6.43 -15.51
N GLN A 116 13.19 -5.69 -16.59
CA GLN A 116 11.93 -4.96 -16.79
C GLN A 116 10.72 -5.89 -16.85
N ALA A 117 10.85 -7.05 -17.50
CA ALA A 117 9.77 -8.03 -17.55
C ALA A 117 9.44 -8.59 -16.17
N GLY A 118 10.46 -8.85 -15.34
CA GLY A 118 10.28 -9.34 -13.98
C GLY A 118 9.58 -8.32 -13.09
N VAL A 119 9.98 -7.05 -13.14
CA VAL A 119 9.33 -6.00 -12.32
C VAL A 119 7.89 -5.75 -12.78
N ASN A 120 7.59 -5.84 -14.09
CA ASN A 120 6.22 -5.72 -14.60
C ASN A 120 5.32 -6.88 -14.15
N MET A 121 5.82 -8.12 -14.15
CA MET A 121 5.08 -9.26 -13.59
C MET A 121 4.77 -9.07 -12.11
N LYS A 122 5.72 -8.57 -11.33
CA LYS A 122 5.50 -8.23 -9.92
C LYS A 122 4.45 -7.14 -9.78
N LEU A 123 4.54 -6.06 -10.57
CA LEU A 123 3.57 -4.98 -10.55
C LEU A 123 2.14 -5.50 -10.78
N GLU A 124 1.95 -6.34 -11.78
CA GLU A 124 0.62 -6.91 -12.10
C GLU A 124 0.09 -7.79 -10.96
N LEU A 125 0.94 -8.64 -10.36
CA LEU A 125 0.58 -9.46 -9.20
C LEU A 125 0.15 -8.59 -8.00
N TRP A 126 0.91 -7.52 -7.72
CA TRP A 126 0.62 -6.59 -6.64
C TRP A 126 -0.65 -5.80 -6.92
N ARG A 127 -0.85 -5.33 -8.16
CA ARG A 127 -2.07 -4.64 -8.59
C ARG A 127 -3.31 -5.52 -8.35
N GLN A 128 -3.30 -6.74 -8.86
CA GLN A 128 -4.42 -7.68 -8.69
C GLN A 128 -4.70 -7.97 -7.21
N THR A 129 -3.66 -8.15 -6.41
CA THR A 129 -3.79 -8.41 -4.98
C THR A 129 -4.43 -7.23 -4.27
N PHE A 130 -3.97 -6.02 -4.49
CA PHE A 130 -4.53 -4.81 -3.89
C PHE A 130 -5.97 -4.56 -4.34
N GLU A 131 -6.25 -4.64 -5.64
CA GLU A 131 -7.58 -4.42 -6.19
C GLU A 131 -8.59 -5.45 -5.68
N SER A 132 -8.19 -6.71 -5.50
CA SER A 132 -9.03 -7.75 -4.89
C SER A 132 -9.45 -7.44 -3.45
N LYS A 133 -8.72 -6.56 -2.77
CA LYS A 133 -8.98 -6.09 -1.40
C LYS A 133 -9.59 -4.69 -1.34
N GLY A 134 -9.91 -4.09 -2.49
CA GLY A 134 -10.56 -2.78 -2.59
C GLY A 134 -9.61 -1.58 -2.59
N PHE A 135 -8.29 -1.80 -2.62
CA PHE A 135 -7.32 -0.75 -2.85
C PHE A 135 -7.20 -0.45 -4.35
N ARG A 136 -6.67 0.72 -4.68
CA ARG A 136 -6.36 1.09 -6.07
C ARG A 136 -4.97 1.71 -6.13
N LEU A 137 -4.22 1.35 -7.17
CA LEU A 137 -2.95 1.98 -7.47
C LEU A 137 -3.20 3.34 -8.14
N SER A 138 -2.41 4.32 -7.75
CA SER A 138 -2.40 5.64 -8.39
C SER A 138 -1.55 5.56 -9.66
N ARG A 139 -2.21 5.54 -10.83
CA ARG A 139 -1.51 5.49 -12.12
C ARG A 139 -0.62 6.72 -12.37
N SER A 140 -1.03 7.88 -11.86
CA SER A 140 -0.30 9.14 -12.05
C SER A 140 0.90 9.32 -11.12
N LYS A 141 0.99 8.50 -10.06
CA LYS A 141 2.07 8.55 -9.06
C LYS A 141 2.88 7.26 -9.01
N THR A 142 2.51 6.24 -9.79
CA THR A 142 3.34 5.05 -9.95
C THR A 142 4.46 5.38 -10.91
N GLU A 143 5.71 5.26 -10.43
CA GLU A 143 6.89 5.67 -11.17
C GLU A 143 7.83 4.46 -11.38
N TYR A 144 8.49 4.44 -12.53
CA TYR A 144 9.50 3.44 -12.85
C TYR A 144 10.88 4.10 -12.95
N ILE A 145 11.87 3.45 -12.35
CA ILE A 145 13.26 3.88 -12.42
C ILE A 145 14.13 2.68 -12.84
N ARG A 146 14.99 2.87 -13.81
CA ARG A 146 16.09 1.95 -14.14
C ARG A 146 17.38 2.48 -13.54
N CYS A 147 18.03 1.68 -12.73
CA CYS A 147 19.40 1.92 -12.26
C CYS A 147 20.36 1.14 -13.15
N ASP A 148 21.07 1.86 -14.00
CA ASP A 148 22.11 1.31 -14.88
C ASP A 148 23.47 1.46 -14.20
N PHE A 149 24.13 0.36 -13.92
CA PHE A 149 25.43 0.34 -13.25
C PHE A 149 26.60 0.23 -14.23
N ASP A 150 26.33 -0.06 -15.51
CA ASP A 150 27.36 -0.19 -16.55
C ASP A 150 27.65 1.12 -17.31
N GLY A 151 27.01 2.23 -16.95
CA GLY A 151 27.32 3.58 -17.44
C GLY A 151 26.88 3.88 -18.88
N VAL A 152 26.03 3.05 -19.49
CA VAL A 152 25.42 3.33 -20.80
C VAL A 152 24.04 3.95 -20.57
N VAL A 153 23.94 5.24 -20.77
CA VAL A 153 22.66 5.98 -20.75
C VAL A 153 21.80 5.47 -21.91
N GLN A 154 20.77 4.69 -21.63
CA GLN A 154 19.67 4.39 -22.57
C GLN A 154 18.39 5.01 -22.07
N GLU A 155 17.65 5.58 -23.02
CA GLU A 155 16.43 6.38 -22.82
C GLU A 155 15.33 5.66 -22.02
N GLU A 156 14.59 6.46 -21.28
CA GLU A 156 13.44 6.09 -20.44
C GLU A 156 12.41 5.24 -21.21
N GLY A 157 12.21 4.03 -20.76
CA GLY A 157 11.09 3.20 -21.19
C GLY A 157 9.84 3.51 -20.38
N ASP A 158 8.81 3.93 -21.07
CA ASP A 158 7.48 4.24 -20.49
C ASP A 158 6.84 2.93 -19.94
N VAL A 159 6.61 2.85 -18.65
CA VAL A 159 5.86 1.73 -18.04
C VAL A 159 4.38 2.02 -18.15
N ARG A 160 3.67 1.28 -18.99
CA ARG A 160 2.21 1.38 -19.12
C ARG A 160 1.53 0.36 -18.23
N LEU A 161 0.73 0.85 -17.27
CA LEU A 161 -0.31 0.05 -16.65
C LEU A 161 -1.40 -0.19 -17.71
N GLU A 162 -1.45 -1.40 -18.27
CA GLU A 162 -2.54 -1.80 -19.15
C GLU A 162 -3.86 -1.83 -18.36
N GLY A 163 -4.90 -1.26 -18.97
CA GLY A 163 -6.20 -0.94 -18.36
C GLY A 163 -7.14 -2.08 -18.12
#